data_f2f0ebd6471f0417e716aaf01c006eaa
#
_entry.id   f2f0ebd6471f0417e716aaf01c006eaa
#
_cell.length_a   1.000
_cell.length_b   1.000
_cell.length_c   1.000
_cell.angle_alpha   90.00
_cell.angle_beta   90.00
_cell.angle_gamma   90.00
#
_symmetry.space_group_name_H-M   'P 1'
#
loop_
_entity.id
_entity.type
_entity.pdbx_description
1 polymer ?
#
loop_
_entity_poly.entity_id
_entity_poly.type
_entity_poly.pdbx_seq_one_letter_code
_entity_poly.pdbx_strand_id
1 'polypeptide(L)'
;MSNNNNGYPSSARAWTTVAILMVAYVLSFVDRQILNLLVAPIRRDLMISDTQMSLLMGLSFALFYTVCGIPLGRLADTRSRRGLIAIGVLFWSAATAACGLARLYWQFLICRIGVGVGEAALSPAAYSLIADSFPAARRATAISVYSMGVYLGSGLAFLFGGLVIKLASAQGDVLLPVLGEVRPWQLIFLALGAAGVLFTLLMLAVKEPARRGVGAGVAVPLADVGRYIRANKRTVLCHNFGFAGLAFAGYGSAAWIPTFFIRTYGWDAGQVGIVYGSIVAVFGCLGIVFGGRLADWMARRGSSDANMRVGLYAAIGAAPFVLAFPLMETALWAAILTAPAVFFLSMPFGVAPAAIQEIMPNSMRGQASAIYLFVITLIGLGIGPTAVALVTDYVFGDDQALRYSLLIVTSLAVFSSVVLLSMSLKPYRDSVVRLQQWAAKPA
;
A
#
# COMPACT_ATOMS: atom_id res chain seq x y z
N MET A 1 10.30 -35.20 24.12
CA MET A 1 10.05 -33.94 23.39
C MET A 1 11.25 -33.02 23.62
N SER A 2 12.25 -33.08 22.75
CA SER A 2 13.48 -32.30 22.90
C SER A 2 13.19 -30.82 22.59
N ASN A 3 13.30 -29.99 23.61
CA ASN A 3 13.29 -28.54 23.53
C ASN A 3 14.60 -28.07 22.82
N ASN A 4 14.67 -28.22 21.49
CA ASN A 4 15.71 -27.57 20.69
C ASN A 4 15.38 -26.07 20.63
N ASN A 5 15.67 -25.37 21.72
CA ASN A 5 15.66 -23.91 21.80
C ASN A 5 16.87 -23.38 20.98
N ASN A 6 16.78 -23.39 19.65
CA ASN A 6 17.74 -22.75 18.74
C ASN A 6 17.83 -21.23 18.94
N GLY A 7 17.59 -20.75 20.16
CA GLY A 7 17.65 -19.34 20.54
C GLY A 7 16.53 -18.46 19.94
N TYR A 8 15.52 -19.00 19.24
CA TYR A 8 14.33 -18.26 18.83
C TYR A 8 13.37 -18.06 20.01
N PRO A 9 12.58 -16.96 20.02
CA PRO A 9 11.50 -16.80 20.99
C PRO A 9 10.55 -18.00 20.96
N SER A 10 9.82 -18.24 22.06
CA SER A 10 8.74 -19.25 22.05
C SER A 10 7.73 -18.93 20.92
N SER A 11 7.15 -19.98 20.32
CA SER A 11 6.21 -19.81 19.21
C SER A 11 5.06 -18.86 19.56
N ALA A 12 4.50 -18.96 20.78
CA ALA A 12 3.46 -18.05 21.24
C ALA A 12 3.92 -16.60 21.24
N ARG A 13 5.12 -16.30 21.76
CA ARG A 13 5.68 -14.93 21.77
C ARG A 13 5.93 -14.39 20.38
N ALA A 14 6.48 -15.22 19.48
CA ALA A 14 6.74 -14.83 18.11
C ALA A 14 5.44 -14.45 17.37
N TRP A 15 4.39 -15.28 17.51
CA TRP A 15 3.08 -14.99 16.91
C TRP A 15 2.35 -13.81 17.56
N THR A 16 2.48 -13.61 18.87
CA THR A 16 1.97 -12.39 19.54
C THR A 16 2.63 -11.13 18.95
N THR A 17 3.95 -11.18 18.72
CA THR A 17 4.65 -10.06 18.06
C THR A 17 4.08 -9.80 16.67
N VAL A 18 3.88 -10.84 15.85
CA VAL A 18 3.27 -10.69 14.50
C VAL A 18 1.87 -10.11 14.60
N ALA A 19 1.05 -10.58 15.55
CA ALA A 19 -0.32 -10.07 15.73
C ALA A 19 -0.33 -8.57 16.08
N ILE A 20 0.53 -8.15 17.02
CA ILE A 20 0.65 -6.73 17.39
C ILE A 20 1.14 -5.89 16.20
N LEU A 21 2.15 -6.36 15.46
CA LEU A 21 2.64 -5.68 14.25
C LEU A 21 1.58 -5.61 13.15
N MET A 22 0.78 -6.67 12.98
CA MET A 22 -0.35 -6.68 12.03
C MET A 22 -1.40 -5.65 12.42
N VAL A 23 -1.75 -5.53 13.72
CA VAL A 23 -2.68 -4.48 14.18
C VAL A 23 -2.12 -3.08 13.92
N ALA A 24 -0.81 -2.85 14.16
CA ALA A 24 -0.16 -1.58 13.78
C ALA A 24 -0.33 -1.28 12.28
N TYR A 25 -0.17 -2.30 11.45
CA TYR A 25 -0.30 -2.16 10.00
C TYR A 25 -1.77 -1.92 9.56
N VAL A 26 -2.72 -2.58 10.23
CA VAL A 26 -4.16 -2.30 10.07
C VAL A 26 -4.46 -0.84 10.40
N LEU A 27 -3.99 -0.33 11.56
CA LEU A 27 -4.20 1.06 11.97
C LEU A 27 -3.62 2.06 10.95
N SER A 28 -2.41 1.80 10.44
CA SER A 28 -1.79 2.60 9.38
C SER A 28 -2.68 2.66 8.12
N PHE A 29 -3.24 1.52 7.68
CA PHE A 29 -4.09 1.48 6.51
C PHE A 29 -5.48 2.07 6.75
N VAL A 30 -6.02 1.97 7.96
CA VAL A 30 -7.25 2.67 8.36
C VAL A 30 -7.06 4.18 8.23
N ASP A 31 -5.95 4.71 8.75
CA ASP A 31 -5.62 6.14 8.68
C ASP A 31 -5.50 6.65 7.23
N ARG A 32 -4.89 5.85 6.36
CA ARG A 32 -4.77 6.21 4.93
C ARG A 32 -6.11 6.20 4.21
N GLN A 33 -6.91 5.16 4.42
CA GLN A 33 -8.11 4.91 3.61
C GLN A 33 -9.34 5.68 4.07
N ILE A 34 -9.43 6.06 5.35
CA ILE A 34 -10.57 6.82 5.88
C ILE A 34 -10.75 8.15 5.16
N LEU A 35 -9.64 8.76 4.73
CA LEU A 35 -9.64 10.03 4.00
C LEU A 35 -10.43 9.96 2.69
N ASN A 36 -10.44 8.79 2.04
CA ASN A 36 -11.13 8.56 0.77
C ASN A 36 -12.67 8.61 0.91
N LEU A 37 -13.20 8.35 2.12
CA LEU A 37 -14.62 8.51 2.44
C LEU A 37 -14.99 9.94 2.85
N LEU A 38 -14.01 10.74 3.24
CA LEU A 38 -14.20 12.08 3.79
C LEU A 38 -13.94 13.20 2.76
N VAL A 39 -13.79 12.87 1.47
CA VAL A 39 -13.51 13.84 0.40
C VAL A 39 -14.51 14.98 0.40
N ALA A 40 -15.81 14.68 0.37
CA ALA A 40 -16.86 15.71 0.25
C ALA A 40 -16.89 16.69 1.44
N PRO A 41 -16.94 16.23 2.72
CA PRO A 41 -16.95 17.15 3.86
C PRO A 41 -15.64 17.96 3.99
N ILE A 42 -14.46 17.36 3.75
CA ILE A 42 -13.18 18.08 3.84
C ILE A 42 -13.08 19.14 2.75
N ARG A 43 -13.44 18.80 1.49
CA ARG A 43 -13.41 19.77 0.38
C ARG A 43 -14.32 20.96 0.67
N ARG A 44 -15.54 20.71 1.13
CA ARG A 44 -16.50 21.77 1.47
C ARG A 44 -15.95 22.70 2.56
N ASP A 45 -15.38 22.10 3.60
CA ASP A 45 -15.00 22.84 4.81
C ASP A 45 -13.67 23.58 4.69
N LEU A 46 -12.73 23.04 3.89
CA LEU A 46 -11.45 23.68 3.60
C LEU A 46 -11.45 24.47 2.29
N MET A 47 -12.56 24.46 1.53
CA MET A 47 -12.73 25.15 0.24
C MET A 47 -11.62 24.77 -0.76
N ILE A 48 -11.37 23.47 -0.92
CA ILE A 48 -10.29 22.93 -1.77
C ILE A 48 -10.81 22.14 -2.97
N SER A 49 -9.99 22.08 -4.04
CA SER A 49 -10.28 21.31 -5.24
C SER A 49 -10.03 19.80 -5.06
N ASP A 50 -10.45 18.97 -6.03
CA ASP A 50 -10.10 17.55 -6.08
C ASP A 50 -8.58 17.34 -6.18
N THR A 51 -7.89 18.19 -6.93
CA THR A 51 -6.42 18.16 -7.03
C THR A 51 -5.77 18.39 -5.67
N GLN A 52 -6.19 19.42 -4.92
CA GLN A 52 -5.66 19.68 -3.58
C GLN A 52 -6.00 18.53 -2.62
N MET A 53 -7.20 17.95 -2.72
CA MET A 53 -7.59 16.79 -1.94
C MET A 53 -6.73 15.56 -2.27
N SER A 54 -6.43 15.32 -3.54
CA SER A 54 -5.58 14.20 -3.97
C SER A 54 -4.15 14.29 -3.46
N LEU A 55 -3.61 15.50 -3.30
CA LEU A 55 -2.30 15.71 -2.69
C LEU A 55 -2.29 15.27 -1.22
N LEU A 56 -3.39 15.48 -0.49
CA LEU A 56 -3.56 14.99 0.88
C LEU A 56 -3.71 13.47 0.95
N MET A 57 -4.38 12.86 -0.04
CA MET A 57 -4.65 11.42 -0.11
C MET A 57 -3.41 10.61 -0.48
N GLY A 58 -2.57 11.14 -1.38
CA GLY A 58 -1.49 10.38 -2.02
C GLY A 58 -0.12 11.02 -1.94
N LEU A 59 0.12 12.07 -2.71
CA LEU A 59 1.48 12.53 -3.01
C LEU A 59 2.25 13.04 -1.79
N SER A 60 1.62 13.82 -0.92
CA SER A 60 2.27 14.35 0.29
C SER A 60 2.72 13.23 1.22
N PHE A 61 1.87 12.24 1.40
CA PHE A 61 2.18 11.04 2.18
C PHE A 61 3.27 10.19 1.50
N ALA A 62 3.07 9.81 0.23
CA ALA A 62 3.94 8.88 -0.49
C ALA A 62 5.38 9.38 -0.61
N LEU A 63 5.56 10.67 -0.89
CA LEU A 63 6.87 11.29 -1.02
C LEU A 63 7.67 11.19 0.28
N PHE A 64 7.09 11.65 1.39
CA PHE A 64 7.79 11.64 2.67
C PHE A 64 7.93 10.25 3.28
N TYR A 65 6.92 9.38 3.13
CA TYR A 65 7.02 7.98 3.48
C TYR A 65 8.22 7.30 2.79
N THR A 66 8.40 7.57 1.50
CA THR A 66 9.47 6.93 0.72
C THR A 66 10.84 7.51 1.04
N VAL A 67 10.97 8.83 1.10
CA VAL A 67 12.22 9.51 1.41
C VAL A 67 12.70 9.19 2.83
N CYS A 68 11.81 9.26 3.81
CA CYS A 68 12.12 8.95 5.21
C CYS A 68 12.29 7.46 5.48
N GLY A 69 11.71 6.59 4.64
CA GLY A 69 11.86 5.13 4.75
C GLY A 69 13.32 4.67 4.65
N ILE A 70 14.15 5.36 3.87
CA ILE A 70 15.58 5.03 3.71
C ILE A 70 16.37 5.23 5.02
N PRO A 71 16.38 6.43 5.65
CA PRO A 71 17.09 6.62 6.91
C PRO A 71 16.47 5.85 8.08
N LEU A 72 15.14 5.69 8.12
CA LEU A 72 14.46 4.92 9.16
C LEU A 72 14.74 3.42 9.03
N GLY A 73 14.88 2.89 7.82
CA GLY A 73 15.35 1.54 7.59
C GLY A 73 16.75 1.30 8.15
N ARG A 74 17.70 2.22 7.91
CA ARG A 74 19.04 2.15 8.52
C ARG A 74 19.01 2.26 10.04
N LEU A 75 18.10 3.08 10.58
CA LEU A 75 17.91 3.21 12.01
C LEU A 75 17.36 1.90 12.60
N ALA A 76 16.48 1.19 11.90
CA ALA A 76 15.98 -0.13 12.27
C ALA A 76 17.10 -1.18 12.35
N ASP A 77 18.17 -1.04 11.56
CA ASP A 77 19.33 -1.94 11.59
C ASP A 77 20.24 -1.71 12.79
N THR A 78 20.27 -0.49 13.35
CA THR A 78 21.24 -0.09 14.38
C THR A 78 20.62 0.15 15.76
N ARG A 79 19.35 0.54 15.84
CA ARG A 79 18.63 0.90 17.07
C ARG A 79 17.56 -0.13 17.42
N SER A 80 16.91 0.04 18.59
CA SER A 80 15.78 -0.79 18.99
C SER A 80 14.64 -0.68 17.97
N ARG A 81 14.29 -1.80 17.33
CA ARG A 81 13.20 -1.86 16.34
C ARG A 81 11.84 -1.63 17.00
N ARG A 82 11.65 -2.22 18.17
CA ARG A 82 10.45 -1.97 19.00
C ARG A 82 10.31 -0.49 19.32
N GLY A 83 11.39 0.14 19.82
CA GLY A 83 11.40 1.56 20.16
C GLY A 83 11.13 2.44 18.92
N LEU A 84 11.74 2.10 17.78
CA LEU A 84 11.52 2.81 16.52
C LEU A 84 10.05 2.74 16.07
N ILE A 85 9.43 1.55 16.13
CA ILE A 85 8.00 1.39 15.79
C ILE A 85 7.13 2.17 16.78
N ALA A 86 7.40 2.05 18.09
CA ALA A 86 6.60 2.75 19.11
C ALA A 86 6.63 4.29 18.92
N ILE A 87 7.81 4.86 18.68
CA ILE A 87 7.97 6.29 18.39
C ILE A 87 7.27 6.65 17.07
N GLY A 88 7.42 5.81 16.02
CA GLY A 88 6.73 5.99 14.76
C GLY A 88 5.22 6.01 14.93
N VAL A 89 4.65 5.01 15.64
CA VAL A 89 3.20 4.94 15.94
C VAL A 89 2.73 6.18 16.69
N LEU A 90 3.43 6.56 17.76
CA LEU A 90 3.09 7.75 18.54
C LEU A 90 3.10 9.02 17.67
N PHE A 91 4.14 9.18 16.86
CA PHE A 91 4.32 10.36 16.03
C PHE A 91 3.24 10.45 14.94
N TRP A 92 2.98 9.37 14.15
CA TRP A 92 1.92 9.44 13.15
C TRP A 92 0.54 9.58 13.77
N SER A 93 0.27 8.95 14.92
CA SER A 93 -1.01 9.05 15.60
C SER A 93 -1.26 10.48 16.12
N ALA A 94 -0.22 11.13 16.65
CA ALA A 94 -0.29 12.54 17.02
C ALA A 94 -0.53 13.43 15.78
N ALA A 95 0.14 13.15 14.66
CA ALA A 95 -0.08 13.85 13.39
C ALA A 95 -1.50 13.62 12.85
N THR A 96 -2.03 12.40 12.98
CA THR A 96 -3.43 12.07 12.62
C THR A 96 -4.42 12.84 13.50
N ALA A 97 -4.21 12.89 14.82
CA ALA A 97 -5.03 13.71 15.70
C ALA A 97 -4.95 15.21 15.31
N ALA A 98 -3.74 15.69 14.97
CA ALA A 98 -3.56 17.06 14.51
C ALA A 98 -4.28 17.37 13.17
N CYS A 99 -4.46 16.35 12.28
CA CYS A 99 -5.34 16.51 11.12
C CYS A 99 -6.77 16.88 11.53
N GLY A 100 -7.27 16.31 12.64
CA GLY A 100 -8.59 16.65 13.19
C GLY A 100 -8.69 18.05 13.80
N LEU A 101 -7.57 18.75 13.99
CA LEU A 101 -7.53 20.14 14.46
C LEU A 101 -7.30 21.15 13.32
N ALA A 102 -7.05 20.67 12.10
CA ALA A 102 -6.76 21.52 10.96
C ALA A 102 -8.02 22.30 10.54
N ARG A 103 -7.83 23.61 10.35
CA ARG A 103 -8.84 24.56 9.84
C ARG A 103 -8.46 25.14 8.48
N LEU A 104 -7.20 24.93 8.05
CA LEU A 104 -6.64 25.39 6.79
C LEU A 104 -5.99 24.23 6.05
N TYR A 105 -6.01 24.28 4.72
CA TYR A 105 -5.42 23.26 3.86
C TYR A 105 -3.96 22.95 4.20
N TRP A 106 -3.11 23.96 4.38
CA TRP A 106 -1.69 23.77 4.65
C TRP A 106 -1.41 23.11 6.00
N GLN A 107 -2.28 23.35 7.02
CA GLN A 107 -2.18 22.67 8.32
C GLN A 107 -2.42 21.16 8.14
N PHE A 108 -3.49 20.81 7.41
CA PHE A 108 -3.79 19.43 7.11
C PHE A 108 -2.67 18.78 6.28
N LEU A 109 -2.14 19.49 5.27
CA LEU A 109 -1.03 19.00 4.43
C LEU A 109 0.21 18.66 5.27
N ILE A 110 0.64 19.55 6.18
CA ILE A 110 1.78 19.31 7.06
C ILE A 110 1.52 18.10 7.98
N CYS A 111 0.32 17.99 8.54
CA CYS A 111 -0.04 16.84 9.36
C CYS A 111 0.03 15.54 8.56
N ARG A 112 -0.46 15.52 7.30
CA ARG A 112 -0.37 14.34 6.40
C ARG A 112 1.07 13.96 6.05
N ILE A 113 1.96 14.94 5.87
CA ILE A 113 3.40 14.73 5.75
C ILE A 113 3.93 14.06 7.03
N GLY A 114 3.55 14.56 8.20
CA GLY A 114 3.92 13.97 9.48
C GLY A 114 3.46 12.52 9.62
N VAL A 115 2.24 12.19 9.21
CA VAL A 115 1.75 10.80 9.16
C VAL A 115 2.68 9.95 8.30
N GLY A 116 3.01 10.39 7.07
CA GLY A 116 3.90 9.66 6.16
C GLY A 116 5.28 9.40 6.75
N VAL A 117 5.88 10.40 7.41
CA VAL A 117 7.17 10.26 8.11
C VAL A 117 7.10 9.23 9.23
N GLY A 118 6.07 9.29 10.07
CA GLY A 118 5.92 8.35 11.20
C GLY A 118 5.70 6.91 10.75
N GLU A 119 4.83 6.70 9.77
CA GLU A 119 4.53 5.37 9.25
C GLU A 119 5.70 4.72 8.51
N ALA A 120 6.64 5.50 7.97
CA ALA A 120 7.82 4.99 7.30
C ALA A 120 8.73 4.14 8.23
N ALA A 121 8.61 4.29 9.55
CA ALA A 121 9.34 3.49 10.52
C ALA A 121 8.81 2.05 10.67
N LEU A 122 7.53 1.80 10.35
CA LEU A 122 6.86 0.54 10.67
C LEU A 122 7.41 -0.65 9.88
N SER A 123 7.30 -0.62 8.56
CA SER A 123 7.54 -1.82 7.74
C SER A 123 8.97 -2.33 7.79
N PRO A 124 10.03 -1.50 7.69
CA PRO A 124 11.41 -1.99 7.78
C PRO A 124 11.71 -2.65 9.12
N ALA A 125 11.27 -2.03 10.22
CA ALA A 125 11.49 -2.55 11.55
C ALA A 125 10.64 -3.82 11.82
N ALA A 126 9.41 -3.88 11.34
CA ALA A 126 8.53 -5.05 11.46
C ALA A 126 9.10 -6.26 10.72
N TYR A 127 9.53 -6.11 9.47
CA TYR A 127 10.17 -7.20 8.73
C TYR A 127 11.42 -7.72 9.42
N SER A 128 12.24 -6.84 9.97
CA SER A 128 13.44 -7.21 10.73
C SER A 128 13.09 -7.97 12.02
N LEU A 129 12.09 -7.51 12.81
CA LEU A 129 11.60 -8.21 14.00
C LEU A 129 11.07 -9.61 13.68
N ILE A 130 10.28 -9.74 12.61
CA ILE A 130 9.72 -11.02 12.17
C ILE A 130 10.85 -11.96 11.72
N ALA A 131 11.82 -11.45 10.96
CA ALA A 131 12.94 -12.24 10.47
C ALA A 131 13.76 -12.87 11.61
N ASP A 132 13.93 -12.15 12.72
CA ASP A 132 14.67 -12.62 13.90
C ASP A 132 13.80 -13.48 14.85
N SER A 133 12.47 -13.42 14.71
CA SER A 133 11.54 -14.17 15.54
C SER A 133 11.23 -15.57 15.02
N PHE A 134 11.46 -15.83 13.72
CA PHE A 134 11.09 -17.10 13.08
C PHE A 134 12.25 -17.71 12.30
N PRO A 135 12.39 -19.06 12.33
CA PRO A 135 13.30 -19.79 11.47
C PRO A 135 12.91 -19.62 10.00
N ALA A 136 13.88 -19.77 9.09
CA ALA A 136 13.70 -19.55 7.66
C ALA A 136 12.46 -20.25 7.07
N ALA A 137 12.18 -21.49 7.51
CA ALA A 137 11.04 -22.29 7.04
C ALA A 137 9.65 -21.71 7.39
N ARG A 138 9.54 -20.84 8.43
CA ARG A 138 8.26 -20.23 8.86
C ARG A 138 8.21 -18.73 8.66
N ARG A 139 9.32 -18.11 8.26
CA ARG A 139 9.45 -16.66 8.11
C ARG A 139 8.50 -16.10 7.04
N ALA A 140 8.40 -16.76 5.90
CA ALA A 140 7.51 -16.36 4.81
C ALA A 140 6.04 -16.31 5.26
N THR A 141 5.59 -17.34 5.99
CA THR A 141 4.23 -17.37 6.56
C THR A 141 3.98 -16.22 7.53
N ALA A 142 4.93 -15.94 8.42
CA ALA A 142 4.80 -14.84 9.38
C ALA A 142 4.75 -13.46 8.70
N ILE A 143 5.57 -13.23 7.68
CA ILE A 143 5.53 -12.02 6.86
C ILE A 143 4.21 -11.90 6.11
N SER A 144 3.69 -13.01 5.57
CA SER A 144 2.39 -13.00 4.87
C SER A 144 1.25 -12.63 5.83
N VAL A 145 1.23 -13.18 7.04
CA VAL A 145 0.22 -12.82 8.06
C VAL A 145 0.31 -11.33 8.40
N TYR A 146 1.51 -10.79 8.63
CA TYR A 146 1.70 -9.36 8.83
C TYR A 146 1.16 -8.54 7.64
N SER A 147 1.47 -8.95 6.41
CA SER A 147 1.10 -8.23 5.19
C SER A 147 -0.41 -8.27 4.90
N MET A 148 -1.16 -9.24 5.45
CA MET A 148 -2.63 -9.23 5.39
C MET A 148 -3.23 -7.96 6.02
N GLY A 149 -2.50 -7.30 6.92
CA GLY A 149 -2.89 -6.03 7.54
C GLY A 149 -3.24 -4.94 6.52
N VAL A 150 -2.67 -4.97 5.31
CA VAL A 150 -2.99 -4.02 4.21
C VAL A 150 -4.47 -4.09 3.84
N TYR A 151 -4.94 -5.27 3.50
CA TYR A 151 -6.32 -5.45 2.99
C TYR A 151 -7.34 -5.49 4.11
N LEU A 152 -6.98 -6.08 5.25
CA LEU A 152 -7.81 -6.01 6.45
C LEU A 152 -7.98 -4.55 6.87
N GLY A 153 -6.90 -3.78 6.95
CA GLY A 153 -6.95 -2.35 7.31
C GLY A 153 -7.77 -1.54 6.30
N SER A 154 -7.56 -1.75 5.00
CA SER A 154 -8.33 -1.05 3.96
C SER A 154 -9.81 -1.42 4.00
N GLY A 155 -10.15 -2.71 4.11
CA GLY A 155 -11.53 -3.15 4.22
C GLY A 155 -12.23 -2.62 5.47
N LEU A 156 -11.56 -2.71 6.64
CA LEU A 156 -12.07 -2.19 7.92
C LEU A 156 -12.23 -0.67 7.89
N ALA A 157 -11.32 0.06 7.24
CA ALA A 157 -11.44 1.51 7.08
C ALA A 157 -12.73 1.90 6.37
N PHE A 158 -13.08 1.21 5.29
CA PHE A 158 -14.31 1.48 4.57
C PHE A 158 -15.54 0.99 5.33
N LEU A 159 -15.52 -0.26 5.85
CA LEU A 159 -16.68 -0.84 6.57
C LEU A 159 -17.04 -0.04 7.82
N PHE A 160 -16.07 0.16 8.72
CA PHE A 160 -16.30 0.88 9.97
C PHE A 160 -16.27 2.39 9.78
N GLY A 161 -15.43 2.89 8.88
CA GLY A 161 -15.34 4.30 8.54
C GLY A 161 -16.68 4.85 8.03
N GLY A 162 -17.33 4.14 7.10
CA GLY A 162 -18.67 4.53 6.63
C GLY A 162 -19.71 4.61 7.74
N LEU A 163 -19.71 3.63 8.67
CA LEU A 163 -20.61 3.64 9.82
C LEU A 163 -20.30 4.81 10.78
N VAL A 164 -19.03 5.01 11.11
CA VAL A 164 -18.58 6.10 12.01
C VAL A 164 -18.92 7.46 11.41
N ILE A 165 -18.69 7.65 10.11
CA ILE A 165 -19.03 8.88 9.39
C ILE A 165 -20.54 9.13 9.47
N LYS A 166 -21.36 8.12 9.24
CA LYS A 166 -22.83 8.25 9.31
C LYS A 166 -23.28 8.65 10.71
N LEU A 167 -22.75 8.02 11.76
CA LEU A 167 -23.07 8.35 13.15
C LEU A 167 -22.59 9.76 13.54
N ALA A 168 -21.36 10.11 13.19
CA ALA A 168 -20.80 11.43 13.47
C ALA A 168 -21.58 12.56 12.74
N SER A 169 -21.92 12.33 11.47
CA SER A 169 -22.71 13.30 10.68
C SER A 169 -24.11 13.50 11.21
N ALA A 170 -24.71 12.48 11.84
CA ALA A 170 -26.03 12.58 12.46
C ALA A 170 -26.04 13.46 13.73
N GLN A 171 -24.89 13.60 14.41
CA GLN A 171 -24.76 14.46 15.60
C GLN A 171 -24.51 15.94 15.26
N GLY A 172 -24.09 16.24 14.01
CA GLY A 172 -23.68 17.59 13.61
C GLY A 172 -22.36 18.04 14.26
N ASP A 173 -22.15 19.35 14.26
CA ASP A 173 -20.95 19.94 14.85
C ASP A 173 -21.02 19.85 16.38
N VAL A 174 -19.89 19.46 17.00
CA VAL A 174 -19.79 19.24 18.45
C VAL A 174 -18.94 20.32 19.09
N LEU A 175 -19.46 20.98 20.11
CA LEU A 175 -18.70 21.97 20.88
C LEU A 175 -17.89 21.25 21.98
N LEU A 176 -16.56 21.20 21.81
CA LEU A 176 -15.68 20.67 22.84
C LEU A 176 -15.09 21.80 23.71
N PRO A 177 -15.01 21.61 25.05
CA PRO A 177 -14.67 22.70 25.98
C PRO A 177 -13.36 23.43 25.69
N VAL A 178 -12.35 22.75 25.10
CA VAL A 178 -11.02 23.30 24.85
C VAL A 178 -10.80 23.60 23.37
N LEU A 179 -11.42 22.78 22.49
CA LEU A 179 -11.17 22.82 21.04
C LEU A 179 -12.17 23.70 20.28
N GLY A 180 -13.24 24.14 20.94
CA GLY A 180 -14.33 24.88 20.30
C GLY A 180 -15.20 23.96 19.43
N GLU A 181 -15.74 24.52 18.35
CA GLU A 181 -16.56 23.78 17.39
C GLU A 181 -15.69 22.83 16.55
N VAL A 182 -16.05 21.54 16.60
CA VAL A 182 -15.37 20.45 15.92
C VAL A 182 -16.35 19.74 14.98
N ARG A 183 -15.99 19.65 13.72
CA ARG A 183 -16.81 19.04 12.67
C ARG A 183 -16.76 17.51 12.72
N PRO A 184 -17.77 16.80 12.20
CA PRO A 184 -17.82 15.34 12.24
C PRO A 184 -16.56 14.66 11.69
N TRP A 185 -16.01 15.13 10.57
CA TRP A 185 -14.80 14.55 9.99
C TRP A 185 -13.55 14.78 10.87
N GLN A 186 -13.49 15.91 11.59
CA GLN A 186 -12.40 16.22 12.52
C GLN A 186 -12.39 15.27 13.73
N LEU A 187 -13.59 14.95 14.26
CA LEU A 187 -13.76 13.99 15.35
C LEU A 187 -13.22 12.60 14.96
N ILE A 188 -13.38 12.19 13.71
CA ILE A 188 -12.88 10.91 13.21
C ILE A 188 -11.35 10.87 13.29
N PHE A 189 -10.66 11.92 12.83
CA PHE A 189 -9.21 12.01 12.92
C PHE A 189 -8.72 12.08 14.37
N LEU A 190 -9.40 12.80 15.25
CA LEU A 190 -9.10 12.85 16.68
C LEU A 190 -9.23 11.47 17.32
N ALA A 191 -10.31 10.74 17.02
CA ALA A 191 -10.56 9.40 17.54
C ALA A 191 -9.51 8.38 17.03
N LEU A 192 -9.17 8.42 15.74
CA LEU A 192 -8.13 7.56 15.17
C LEU A 192 -6.76 7.85 15.76
N GLY A 193 -6.40 9.12 15.90
CA GLY A 193 -5.14 9.50 16.53
C GLY A 193 -5.07 9.05 17.99
N ALA A 194 -6.15 9.24 18.76
CA ALA A 194 -6.23 8.78 20.16
C ALA A 194 -6.08 7.25 20.25
N ALA A 195 -6.77 6.50 19.37
CA ALA A 195 -6.66 5.04 19.31
C ALA A 195 -5.22 4.59 19.02
N GLY A 196 -4.51 5.26 18.11
CA GLY A 196 -3.12 4.97 17.80
C GLY A 196 -2.15 5.32 18.94
N VAL A 197 -2.39 6.43 19.66
CA VAL A 197 -1.62 6.77 20.87
C VAL A 197 -1.78 5.68 21.92
N LEU A 198 -3.01 5.21 22.17
CA LEU A 198 -3.26 4.09 23.09
C LEU A 198 -2.60 2.80 22.62
N PHE A 199 -2.61 2.52 21.32
CA PHE A 199 -1.95 1.37 20.74
C PHE A 199 -0.41 1.40 20.98
N THR A 200 0.21 2.58 21.08
CA THR A 200 1.63 2.70 21.38
C THR A 200 2.00 1.99 22.69
N LEU A 201 1.11 1.98 23.69
CA LEU A 201 1.32 1.26 24.94
C LEU A 201 1.40 -0.26 24.71
N LEU A 202 0.60 -0.78 23.77
CA LEU A 202 0.65 -2.20 23.41
C LEU A 202 1.97 -2.55 22.71
N MET A 203 2.52 -1.64 21.91
CA MET A 203 3.86 -1.84 21.30
C MET A 203 4.97 -1.96 22.35
N LEU A 204 4.85 -1.31 23.49
CA LEU A 204 5.83 -1.44 24.57
C LEU A 204 5.85 -2.84 25.21
N ALA A 205 4.77 -3.62 25.05
CA ALA A 205 4.70 -5.02 25.52
C ALA A 205 5.48 -6.00 24.61
N VAL A 206 5.80 -5.61 23.38
CA VAL A 206 6.60 -6.44 22.47
C VAL A 206 8.02 -6.59 23.01
N LYS A 207 8.47 -7.82 23.20
CA LYS A 207 9.87 -8.11 23.56
C LYS A 207 10.70 -8.22 22.28
N GLU A 208 11.73 -7.39 22.18
CA GLU A 208 12.64 -7.40 21.04
C GLU A 208 13.49 -8.68 21.02
N PRO A 209 13.47 -9.48 19.93
CA PRO A 209 14.33 -10.66 19.82
C PRO A 209 15.78 -10.25 19.62
N ALA A 210 16.72 -11.11 20.03
CA ALA A 210 18.12 -10.93 19.68
C ALA A 210 18.31 -10.87 18.17
N ARG A 211 19.16 -9.96 17.71
CA ARG A 211 19.49 -9.83 16.28
C ARG A 211 20.20 -11.08 15.79
N ARG A 212 19.77 -11.57 14.61
CA ARG A 212 20.30 -12.78 13.99
C ARG A 212 20.76 -12.46 12.58
N GLY A 213 21.79 -13.17 12.13
CA GLY A 213 22.26 -13.04 10.74
C GLY A 213 23.12 -11.79 10.51
N VAL A 214 23.82 -11.31 11.52
CA VAL A 214 24.93 -10.36 11.36
C VAL A 214 26.13 -11.13 10.78
N GLY A 215 25.95 -11.71 9.60
CA GLY A 215 27.04 -12.02 8.69
C GLY A 215 27.15 -10.81 7.80
N ALA A 216 28.19 -10.03 7.99
CA ALA A 216 28.56 -8.95 7.10
C ALA A 216 28.78 -9.52 5.69
N GLY A 217 27.70 -9.63 4.91
CA GLY A 217 27.87 -9.61 3.47
C GLY A 217 28.47 -8.25 3.17
N VAL A 218 29.67 -8.23 2.60
CA VAL A 218 30.28 -7.01 2.09
C VAL A 218 29.22 -6.31 1.25
N ALA A 219 28.80 -5.11 1.69
CA ALA A 219 27.79 -4.36 0.97
C ALA A 219 28.29 -4.15 -0.46
N VAL A 220 27.56 -4.67 -1.43
CA VAL A 220 27.96 -4.53 -2.83
C VAL A 220 27.97 -3.04 -3.15
N PRO A 221 29.05 -2.52 -3.73
CA PRO A 221 29.14 -1.12 -4.12
C PRO A 221 27.97 -0.72 -5.01
N LEU A 222 27.36 0.43 -4.77
CA LEU A 222 26.22 0.93 -5.57
C LEU A 222 26.54 0.99 -7.07
N ALA A 223 27.82 1.20 -7.42
CA ALA A 223 28.29 1.19 -8.80
C ALA A 223 28.11 -0.18 -9.49
N ASP A 224 28.32 -1.27 -8.76
CA ASP A 224 28.18 -2.63 -9.30
C ASP A 224 26.70 -2.99 -9.47
N VAL A 225 25.86 -2.57 -8.53
CA VAL A 225 24.40 -2.68 -8.65
C VAL A 225 23.91 -1.88 -9.85
N GLY A 226 24.36 -0.64 -10.02
CA GLY A 226 24.03 0.19 -11.17
C GLY A 226 24.48 -0.45 -12.50
N ARG A 227 25.67 -1.07 -12.53
CA ARG A 227 26.18 -1.80 -13.70
C ARG A 227 25.31 -3.00 -14.02
N TYR A 228 24.91 -3.79 -13.02
CA TYR A 228 24.03 -4.95 -13.20
C TYR A 228 22.63 -4.55 -13.68
N ILE A 229 22.04 -3.51 -13.08
CA ILE A 229 20.75 -2.94 -13.51
C ILE A 229 20.85 -2.44 -14.96
N ARG A 230 21.94 -1.76 -15.32
CA ARG A 230 22.16 -1.26 -16.69
C ARG A 230 22.28 -2.40 -17.71
N ALA A 231 22.92 -3.52 -17.36
CA ALA A 231 22.98 -4.71 -18.19
C ALA A 231 21.60 -5.38 -18.38
N ASN A 232 20.68 -5.22 -17.43
CA ASN A 232 19.31 -5.73 -17.46
C ASN A 232 18.26 -4.61 -17.63
N LYS A 233 18.67 -3.42 -18.13
CA LYS A 233 17.85 -2.21 -18.12
C LYS A 233 16.44 -2.41 -18.71
N ARG A 234 16.31 -3.14 -19.82
CA ARG A 234 15.01 -3.37 -20.47
C ARG A 234 14.07 -4.16 -19.57
N THR A 235 14.58 -5.21 -18.95
CA THR A 235 13.79 -6.02 -17.97
C THR A 235 13.39 -5.18 -16.76
N VAL A 236 14.34 -4.47 -16.15
CA VAL A 236 14.11 -3.67 -14.94
C VAL A 236 13.13 -2.53 -15.20
N LEU A 237 13.28 -1.81 -16.31
CA LEU A 237 12.37 -0.71 -16.68
C LEU A 237 10.97 -1.23 -16.98
N CYS A 238 10.83 -2.25 -17.83
CA CYS A 238 9.53 -2.82 -18.16
C CYS A 238 8.84 -3.44 -16.93
N HIS A 239 9.60 -4.08 -16.04
CA HIS A 239 9.08 -4.59 -14.77
C HIS A 239 8.58 -3.44 -13.87
N ASN A 240 9.44 -2.49 -13.55
CA ASN A 240 9.09 -1.42 -12.61
C ASN A 240 7.93 -0.56 -13.11
N PHE A 241 7.97 -0.10 -14.36
CA PHE A 241 6.91 0.75 -14.90
C PHE A 241 5.65 -0.04 -15.28
N GLY A 242 5.77 -1.31 -15.69
CA GLY A 242 4.63 -2.17 -15.97
C GLY A 242 3.81 -2.46 -14.70
N PHE A 243 4.47 -2.80 -13.60
CA PHE A 243 3.78 -2.98 -12.32
C PHE A 243 3.38 -1.66 -11.66
N ALA A 244 4.14 -0.57 -11.89
CA ALA A 244 3.75 0.75 -11.43
C ALA A 244 2.46 1.25 -12.09
N GLY A 245 2.21 0.93 -13.35
CA GLY A 245 0.95 1.25 -14.03
C GLY A 245 -0.26 0.52 -13.38
N LEU A 246 -0.10 -0.76 -13.00
CA LEU A 246 -1.15 -1.48 -12.26
C LEU A 246 -1.37 -0.89 -10.87
N ALA A 247 -0.30 -0.54 -10.16
CA ALA A 247 -0.40 0.12 -8.86
C ALA A 247 -1.04 1.52 -8.98
N PHE A 248 -0.72 2.25 -10.02
CA PHE A 248 -1.30 3.55 -10.34
C PHE A 248 -2.82 3.44 -10.56
N ALA A 249 -3.27 2.49 -11.37
CA ALA A 249 -4.68 2.22 -11.57
C ALA A 249 -5.37 1.78 -10.27
N GLY A 250 -4.72 0.91 -9.48
CA GLY A 250 -5.23 0.41 -8.21
C GLY A 250 -5.39 1.49 -7.15
N TYR A 251 -4.34 2.27 -6.88
CA TYR A 251 -4.39 3.35 -5.88
C TYR A 251 -5.24 4.53 -6.35
N GLY A 252 -5.18 4.89 -7.65
CA GLY A 252 -6.03 5.93 -8.23
C GLY A 252 -7.51 5.57 -8.09
N SER A 253 -7.87 4.33 -8.44
CA SER A 253 -9.24 3.82 -8.25
C SER A 253 -9.63 3.79 -6.77
N ALA A 254 -8.80 3.23 -5.89
CA ALA A 254 -9.11 3.09 -4.46
C ALA A 254 -9.36 4.46 -3.79
N ALA A 255 -8.67 5.50 -4.23
CA ALA A 255 -8.86 6.86 -3.72
C ALA A 255 -10.21 7.46 -4.14
N TRP A 256 -10.63 7.24 -5.38
CA TRP A 256 -11.76 7.97 -5.95
C TRP A 256 -13.05 7.15 -6.12
N ILE A 257 -13.01 5.81 -6.05
CA ILE A 257 -14.23 4.97 -6.13
C ILE A 257 -15.27 5.35 -5.06
N PRO A 258 -14.92 5.63 -3.79
CA PRO A 258 -15.92 6.10 -2.83
C PRO A 258 -16.65 7.37 -3.29
N THR A 259 -15.89 8.37 -3.71
CA THR A 259 -16.44 9.63 -4.22
C THR A 259 -17.23 9.44 -5.51
N PHE A 260 -16.80 8.53 -6.40
CA PHE A 260 -17.53 8.16 -7.60
C PHE A 260 -18.93 7.62 -7.28
N PHE A 261 -19.06 6.69 -6.32
CA PHE A 261 -20.37 6.18 -5.92
C PHE A 261 -21.24 7.27 -5.29
N ILE A 262 -20.64 8.17 -4.49
CA ILE A 262 -21.36 9.29 -3.86
C ILE A 262 -21.86 10.27 -4.93
N ARG A 263 -20.98 10.74 -5.84
CA ARG A 263 -21.30 11.76 -6.84
C ARG A 263 -22.22 11.22 -7.94
N THR A 264 -21.96 10.01 -8.43
CA THR A 264 -22.65 9.46 -9.60
C THR A 264 -24.02 8.84 -9.23
N TYR A 265 -24.10 8.17 -8.08
CA TYR A 265 -25.30 7.41 -7.71
C TYR A 265 -26.01 7.92 -6.44
N GLY A 266 -25.47 8.96 -5.79
CA GLY A 266 -26.07 9.54 -4.59
C GLY A 266 -25.98 8.64 -3.34
N TRP A 267 -25.03 7.70 -3.31
CA TRP A 267 -24.85 6.85 -2.13
C TRP A 267 -24.33 7.65 -0.93
N ASP A 268 -24.74 7.25 0.26
CA ASP A 268 -24.12 7.76 1.50
C ASP A 268 -22.81 7.02 1.81
N ALA A 269 -22.00 7.61 2.70
CA ALA A 269 -20.72 7.03 3.10
C ALA A 269 -20.87 5.64 3.74
N GLY A 270 -22.00 5.34 4.40
CA GLY A 270 -22.29 4.03 4.99
C GLY A 270 -22.52 2.97 3.91
N GLN A 271 -23.31 3.28 2.88
CA GLN A 271 -23.54 2.38 1.75
C GLN A 271 -22.25 2.07 1.02
N VAL A 272 -21.45 3.12 0.70
CA VAL A 272 -20.14 2.96 0.09
C VAL A 272 -19.23 2.11 0.98
N GLY A 273 -19.19 2.39 2.28
CA GLY A 273 -18.38 1.68 3.25
C GLY A 273 -18.70 0.18 3.27
N ILE A 274 -19.95 -0.19 3.33
CA ILE A 274 -20.40 -1.59 3.37
C ILE A 274 -20.05 -2.30 2.04
N VAL A 275 -20.46 -1.73 0.91
CA VAL A 275 -20.33 -2.41 -0.37
C VAL A 275 -18.87 -2.42 -0.83
N TYR A 276 -18.24 -1.24 -0.94
CA TYR A 276 -16.86 -1.14 -1.43
C TYR A 276 -15.85 -1.74 -0.43
N GLY A 277 -16.07 -1.53 0.88
CA GLY A 277 -15.24 -2.15 1.91
C GLY A 277 -15.26 -3.67 1.85
N SER A 278 -16.44 -4.29 1.64
CA SER A 278 -16.57 -5.73 1.44
C SER A 278 -15.87 -6.20 0.17
N ILE A 279 -16.01 -5.47 -0.93
CA ILE A 279 -15.30 -5.77 -2.19
C ILE A 279 -13.79 -5.76 -1.97
N VAL A 280 -13.24 -4.72 -1.35
CA VAL A 280 -11.79 -4.61 -1.09
C VAL A 280 -11.30 -5.73 -0.17
N ALA A 281 -12.02 -5.99 0.94
CA ALA A 281 -11.64 -7.03 1.89
C ALA A 281 -11.63 -8.43 1.26
N VAL A 282 -12.67 -8.77 0.51
CA VAL A 282 -12.82 -10.12 -0.06
C VAL A 282 -12.01 -10.27 -1.35
N PHE A 283 -12.26 -9.46 -2.34
CA PHE A 283 -11.66 -9.62 -3.67
C PHE A 283 -10.20 -9.17 -3.70
N GLY A 284 -9.80 -8.21 -2.86
CA GLY A 284 -8.39 -7.86 -2.68
C GLY A 284 -7.58 -9.01 -2.12
N CYS A 285 -8.04 -9.65 -1.03
CA CYS A 285 -7.38 -10.81 -0.45
C CYS A 285 -7.36 -12.02 -1.41
N LEU A 286 -8.48 -12.30 -2.06
CA LEU A 286 -8.57 -13.39 -3.05
C LEU A 286 -7.61 -13.16 -4.22
N GLY A 287 -7.50 -11.92 -4.71
CA GLY A 287 -6.62 -11.57 -5.82
C GLY A 287 -5.15 -11.85 -5.52
N ILE A 288 -4.64 -11.40 -4.35
CA ILE A 288 -3.26 -11.68 -3.94
C ILE A 288 -2.99 -13.18 -3.84
N VAL A 289 -3.86 -13.91 -3.14
CA VAL A 289 -3.69 -15.35 -2.92
C VAL A 289 -3.74 -16.11 -4.24
N PHE A 290 -4.67 -15.76 -5.12
CA PHE A 290 -4.78 -16.36 -6.44
C PHE A 290 -3.56 -16.06 -7.30
N GLY A 291 -3.09 -14.80 -7.32
CA GLY A 291 -1.89 -14.40 -8.07
C GLY A 291 -0.65 -15.19 -7.65
N GLY A 292 -0.40 -15.31 -6.35
CA GLY A 292 0.71 -16.12 -5.83
C GLY A 292 0.60 -17.59 -6.20
N ARG A 293 -0.59 -18.20 -5.99
CA ARG A 293 -0.81 -19.62 -6.34
C ARG A 293 -0.68 -19.90 -7.84
N LEU A 294 -1.15 -18.98 -8.68
CA LEU A 294 -1.02 -19.08 -10.13
C LEU A 294 0.45 -19.02 -10.55
N ALA A 295 1.23 -18.11 -9.97
CA ALA A 295 2.67 -18.04 -10.23
C ALA A 295 3.40 -19.32 -9.82
N ASP A 296 3.13 -19.85 -8.62
CA ASP A 296 3.70 -21.11 -8.14
C ASP A 296 3.33 -22.29 -9.03
N TRP A 297 2.07 -22.35 -9.48
CA TRP A 297 1.61 -23.41 -10.38
C TRP A 297 2.31 -23.35 -11.75
N MET A 298 2.49 -22.14 -12.31
CA MET A 298 3.20 -21.95 -13.57
C MET A 298 4.70 -22.27 -13.43
N ALA A 299 5.32 -21.86 -12.32
CA ALA A 299 6.72 -22.13 -12.03
C ALA A 299 6.98 -23.64 -11.90
N ARG A 300 6.10 -24.39 -11.20
CA ARG A 300 6.17 -25.87 -11.14
C ARG A 300 6.03 -26.55 -12.50
N ARG A 301 5.40 -25.91 -13.47
CA ARG A 301 5.32 -26.37 -14.86
C ARG A 301 6.48 -25.92 -15.74
N GLY A 302 7.52 -25.34 -15.16
CA GLY A 302 8.75 -24.95 -15.86
C GLY A 302 8.73 -23.54 -16.46
N SER A 303 7.76 -22.70 -16.13
CA SER A 303 7.73 -21.31 -16.59
C SER A 303 8.71 -20.46 -15.79
N SER A 304 9.83 -20.06 -16.38
CA SER A 304 10.87 -19.22 -15.76
C SER A 304 10.45 -17.74 -15.64
N ASP A 305 9.33 -17.36 -16.26
CA ASP A 305 8.78 -16.01 -16.25
C ASP A 305 7.37 -15.95 -15.61
N ALA A 306 7.06 -16.92 -14.74
CA ALA A 306 5.74 -17.11 -14.14
C ALA A 306 5.22 -15.83 -13.47
N ASN A 307 6.03 -15.18 -12.63
CA ASN A 307 5.66 -13.96 -11.92
C ASN A 307 5.33 -12.80 -12.88
N MET A 308 6.08 -12.65 -13.97
CA MET A 308 5.83 -11.63 -14.98
C MET A 308 4.54 -11.91 -15.77
N ARG A 309 4.28 -13.18 -16.11
CA ARG A 309 3.04 -13.58 -16.80
C ARG A 309 1.81 -13.35 -15.94
N VAL A 310 1.89 -13.63 -14.65
CA VAL A 310 0.77 -13.34 -13.73
C VAL A 310 0.50 -11.84 -13.67
N GLY A 311 1.52 -11.00 -13.65
CA GLY A 311 1.35 -9.55 -13.78
C GLY A 311 0.66 -9.14 -15.08
N LEU A 312 1.06 -9.73 -16.21
CA LEU A 312 0.42 -9.50 -17.50
C LEU A 312 -1.04 -9.98 -17.52
N TYR A 313 -1.34 -11.16 -16.99
CA TYR A 313 -2.71 -11.67 -16.89
C TYR A 313 -3.58 -10.81 -15.97
N ALA A 314 -3.00 -10.29 -14.90
CA ALA A 314 -3.67 -9.32 -14.03
C ALA A 314 -4.04 -8.04 -14.80
N ALA A 315 -3.12 -7.50 -15.62
CA ALA A 315 -3.39 -6.32 -16.44
C ALA A 315 -4.47 -6.58 -17.49
N ILE A 316 -4.37 -7.69 -18.23
CA ILE A 316 -5.37 -8.07 -19.26
C ILE A 316 -6.73 -8.34 -18.60
N GLY A 317 -6.76 -9.05 -17.45
CA GLY A 317 -7.99 -9.35 -16.74
C GLY A 317 -8.65 -8.11 -16.11
N ALA A 318 -7.86 -7.13 -15.66
CA ALA A 318 -8.38 -5.87 -15.13
C ALA A 318 -9.01 -4.98 -16.22
N ALA A 319 -8.45 -4.98 -17.43
CA ALA A 319 -8.79 -4.04 -18.50
C ALA A 319 -10.31 -3.94 -18.78
N PRO A 320 -11.08 -5.01 -19.02
CA PRO A 320 -12.49 -4.91 -19.32
C PRO A 320 -13.30 -4.31 -18.16
N PHE A 321 -12.92 -4.59 -16.93
CA PHE A 321 -13.63 -4.13 -15.75
C PHE A 321 -13.35 -2.67 -15.42
N VAL A 322 -12.09 -2.23 -15.54
CA VAL A 322 -11.71 -0.82 -15.35
C VAL A 322 -12.35 0.08 -16.40
N LEU A 323 -12.52 -0.43 -17.63
CA LEU A 323 -13.24 0.26 -18.70
C LEU A 323 -14.74 0.31 -18.44
N ALA A 324 -15.32 -0.76 -17.93
CA ALA A 324 -16.77 -0.90 -17.86
C ALA A 324 -17.39 -0.27 -16.60
N PHE A 325 -16.79 -0.46 -15.38
CA PHE A 325 -17.45 -0.04 -14.15
C PHE A 325 -17.80 1.45 -14.09
N PRO A 326 -16.96 2.39 -14.61
CA PRO A 326 -17.31 3.81 -14.53
C PRO A 326 -18.47 4.22 -15.48
N LEU A 327 -18.75 3.39 -16.48
CA LEU A 327 -19.77 3.66 -17.50
C LEU A 327 -21.14 3.11 -17.12
N MET A 328 -21.26 2.33 -16.05
CA MET A 328 -22.53 1.73 -15.66
C MET A 328 -23.57 2.78 -15.28
N GLU A 329 -24.81 2.54 -15.66
CA GLU A 329 -25.93 3.42 -15.34
C GLU A 329 -26.39 3.23 -13.90
N THR A 330 -26.23 2.02 -13.34
CA THR A 330 -26.69 1.70 -11.98
C THR A 330 -25.53 1.39 -11.05
N ALA A 331 -25.66 1.79 -9.80
CA ALA A 331 -24.68 1.52 -8.76
C ALA A 331 -24.43 0.02 -8.54
N LEU A 332 -25.46 -0.81 -8.71
CA LEU A 332 -25.34 -2.26 -8.56
C LEU A 332 -24.36 -2.85 -9.60
N TRP A 333 -24.52 -2.54 -10.88
CA TRP A 333 -23.62 -3.02 -11.93
C TRP A 333 -22.22 -2.44 -11.79
N ALA A 334 -22.10 -1.16 -11.41
CA ALA A 334 -20.80 -0.57 -11.12
C ALA A 334 -20.08 -1.32 -9.98
N ALA A 335 -20.79 -1.66 -8.89
CA ALA A 335 -20.24 -2.41 -7.77
C ALA A 335 -19.85 -3.85 -8.18
N ILE A 336 -20.71 -4.54 -8.93
CA ILE A 336 -20.45 -5.90 -9.43
C ILE A 336 -19.18 -5.92 -10.30
N LEU A 337 -18.99 -4.95 -11.18
CA LEU A 337 -17.80 -4.86 -12.05
C LEU A 337 -16.55 -4.34 -11.31
N THR A 338 -16.72 -3.58 -10.24
CA THR A 338 -15.61 -3.15 -9.37
C THR A 338 -14.97 -4.34 -8.67
N ALA A 339 -15.73 -5.38 -8.31
CA ALA A 339 -15.20 -6.55 -7.61
C ALA A 339 -14.11 -7.30 -8.41
N PRO A 340 -14.32 -7.72 -9.67
CA PRO A 340 -13.24 -8.33 -10.46
C PRO A 340 -12.12 -7.31 -10.81
N ALA A 341 -12.41 -6.01 -10.95
CA ALA A 341 -11.35 -5.01 -11.13
C ALA A 341 -10.39 -5.01 -9.92
N VAL A 342 -10.92 -4.97 -8.69
CA VAL A 342 -10.14 -5.04 -7.45
C VAL A 342 -9.38 -6.35 -7.36
N PHE A 343 -10.00 -7.48 -7.71
CA PHE A 343 -9.36 -8.80 -7.72
C PHE A 343 -8.11 -8.81 -8.61
N PHE A 344 -8.24 -8.42 -9.86
CA PHE A 344 -7.11 -8.43 -10.81
C PHE A 344 -6.04 -7.41 -10.45
N LEU A 345 -6.42 -6.20 -10.02
CA LEU A 345 -5.46 -5.16 -9.60
C LEU A 345 -4.69 -5.52 -8.32
N SER A 346 -5.22 -6.47 -7.52
CA SER A 346 -4.55 -6.94 -6.30
C SER A 346 -3.56 -8.09 -6.55
N MET A 347 -3.69 -8.85 -7.64
CA MET A 347 -2.81 -9.98 -7.97
C MET A 347 -1.31 -9.63 -7.99
N PRO A 348 -0.88 -8.44 -8.48
CA PRO A 348 0.53 -8.08 -8.57
C PRO A 348 1.25 -7.95 -7.23
N PHE A 349 0.54 -7.74 -6.13
CA PHE A 349 1.14 -7.40 -4.83
C PHE A 349 2.16 -8.43 -4.31
N GLY A 350 1.93 -9.71 -4.60
CA GLY A 350 2.87 -10.78 -4.23
C GLY A 350 3.91 -11.08 -5.31
N VAL A 351 3.48 -11.09 -6.57
CA VAL A 351 4.34 -11.57 -7.67
C VAL A 351 5.33 -10.53 -8.18
N ALA A 352 5.00 -9.23 -8.08
CA ALA A 352 5.89 -8.20 -8.58
C ALA A 352 7.21 -8.08 -7.79
N PRO A 353 7.21 -8.04 -6.43
CA PRO A 353 8.47 -8.08 -5.69
C PRO A 353 9.23 -9.40 -5.88
N ALA A 354 8.55 -10.53 -6.06
CA ALA A 354 9.20 -11.81 -6.34
C ALA A 354 9.92 -11.77 -7.70
N ALA A 355 9.27 -11.26 -8.75
CA ALA A 355 9.84 -11.16 -10.07
C ALA A 355 11.16 -10.38 -10.12
N ILE A 356 11.25 -9.23 -9.45
CA ILE A 356 12.51 -8.45 -9.45
C ILE A 356 13.61 -9.16 -8.69
N GLN A 357 13.28 -9.89 -7.60
CA GLN A 357 14.25 -10.63 -6.81
C GLN A 357 14.80 -11.87 -7.56
N GLU A 358 14.00 -12.51 -8.40
CA GLU A 358 14.41 -13.68 -9.19
C GLU A 358 15.48 -13.40 -10.21
N ILE A 359 15.58 -12.16 -10.71
CA ILE A 359 16.59 -11.77 -11.71
C ILE A 359 17.82 -11.10 -11.08
N MET A 360 17.88 -10.99 -9.76
CA MET A 360 18.96 -10.31 -9.04
C MET A 360 19.83 -11.27 -8.24
N PRO A 361 21.18 -11.07 -8.23
CA PRO A 361 22.06 -11.75 -7.29
C PRO A 361 21.61 -11.55 -5.85
N ASN A 362 21.80 -12.55 -4.98
CA ASN A 362 21.34 -12.51 -3.58
C ASN A 362 21.79 -11.25 -2.84
N SER A 363 23.02 -10.79 -3.08
CA SER A 363 23.59 -9.59 -2.47
C SER A 363 23.00 -8.26 -2.96
N MET A 364 22.23 -8.26 -4.07
CA MET A 364 21.63 -7.07 -4.69
C MET A 364 20.10 -7.03 -4.54
N ARG A 365 19.45 -8.11 -4.06
CA ARG A 365 17.99 -8.24 -3.97
C ARG A 365 17.34 -7.13 -3.14
N GLY A 366 17.95 -6.77 -2.02
CA GLY A 366 17.43 -5.71 -1.14
C GLY A 366 17.39 -4.36 -1.85
N GLN A 367 18.44 -4.00 -2.58
CA GLN A 367 18.51 -2.72 -3.29
C GLN A 367 17.53 -2.68 -4.48
N ALA A 368 17.39 -3.78 -5.22
CA ALA A 368 16.43 -3.88 -6.31
C ALA A 368 14.98 -3.78 -5.81
N SER A 369 14.67 -4.44 -4.68
CA SER A 369 13.37 -4.33 -4.04
C SER A 369 13.09 -2.90 -3.54
N ALA A 370 14.10 -2.22 -3.00
CA ALA A 370 13.95 -0.82 -2.56
C ALA A 370 13.63 0.12 -3.73
N ILE A 371 14.34 -0.05 -4.87
CA ILE A 371 14.05 0.73 -6.09
C ILE A 371 12.65 0.44 -6.59
N TYR A 372 12.24 -0.83 -6.63
CA TYR A 372 10.89 -1.22 -7.01
C TYR A 372 9.83 -0.56 -6.12
N LEU A 373 9.99 -0.68 -4.80
CA LEU A 373 9.04 -0.08 -3.84
C LEU A 373 8.99 1.44 -3.94
N PHE A 374 10.14 2.09 -4.19
CA PHE A 374 10.20 3.53 -4.44
C PHE A 374 9.33 3.91 -5.64
N VAL A 375 9.52 3.23 -6.77
CA VAL A 375 8.79 3.50 -8.02
C VAL A 375 7.29 3.25 -7.84
N ILE A 376 6.92 2.13 -7.23
CA ILE A 376 5.50 1.75 -6.99
C ILE A 376 4.81 2.75 -6.06
N THR A 377 5.46 3.15 -4.99
CA THR A 377 4.85 4.05 -4.00
C THR A 377 4.70 5.45 -4.59
N LEU A 378 5.74 5.96 -5.25
CA LEU A 378 5.69 7.30 -5.82
C LEU A 378 4.70 7.41 -6.98
N ILE A 379 4.77 6.49 -7.94
CA ILE A 379 3.90 6.50 -9.13
C ILE A 379 2.49 6.03 -8.76
N GLY A 380 2.37 4.91 -8.05
CA GLY A 380 1.07 4.34 -7.72
C GLY A 380 0.30 5.19 -6.70
N LEU A 381 0.81 5.23 -5.48
CA LEU A 381 0.13 5.93 -4.38
C LEU A 381 0.24 7.45 -4.49
N GLY A 382 1.41 7.97 -4.93
CA GLY A 382 1.62 9.42 -5.03
C GLY A 382 0.88 10.03 -6.22
N ILE A 383 1.16 9.56 -7.44
CA ILE A 383 0.67 10.21 -8.67
C ILE A 383 -0.71 9.68 -9.07
N GLY A 384 -1.05 8.42 -8.78
CA GLY A 384 -2.31 7.80 -9.22
C GLY A 384 -3.57 8.60 -8.86
N PRO A 385 -3.83 8.88 -7.57
CA PRO A 385 -4.96 9.71 -7.17
C PRO A 385 -4.94 11.11 -7.76
N THR A 386 -3.73 11.73 -7.85
CA THR A 386 -3.56 13.09 -8.36
C THR A 386 -3.86 13.17 -9.86
N ALA A 387 -3.50 12.16 -10.65
CA ALA A 387 -3.80 12.15 -12.08
C ALA A 387 -5.31 12.10 -12.37
N VAL A 388 -6.08 11.34 -11.59
CA VAL A 388 -7.55 11.32 -11.71
C VAL A 388 -8.13 12.70 -11.38
N ALA A 389 -7.67 13.32 -10.30
CA ALA A 389 -8.13 14.64 -9.89
C ALA A 389 -7.79 15.74 -10.92
N LEU A 390 -6.56 15.73 -11.45
CA LEU A 390 -6.14 16.69 -12.47
C LEU A 390 -7.03 16.61 -13.73
N VAL A 391 -7.41 15.42 -14.15
CA VAL A 391 -8.32 15.26 -15.29
C VAL A 391 -9.72 15.76 -14.94
N THR A 392 -10.21 15.52 -13.72
CA THR A 392 -11.52 16.05 -13.27
C THR A 392 -11.52 17.57 -13.21
N ASP A 393 -10.55 18.18 -12.56
CA ASP A 393 -10.51 19.63 -12.31
C ASP A 393 -10.16 20.45 -13.56
N TYR A 394 -9.20 19.99 -14.39
CA TYR A 394 -8.62 20.83 -15.45
C TYR A 394 -8.99 20.40 -16.88
N VAL A 395 -9.36 19.12 -17.09
CA VAL A 395 -9.79 18.67 -18.43
C VAL A 395 -11.30 18.80 -18.55
N PHE A 396 -12.05 18.33 -17.55
CA PHE A 396 -13.50 18.40 -17.55
C PHE A 396 -14.05 19.67 -16.88
N GLY A 397 -13.41 20.14 -15.79
CA GLY A 397 -13.89 21.28 -14.99
C GLY A 397 -15.24 21.01 -14.31
N ASP A 398 -15.60 19.74 -14.12
CA ASP A 398 -16.88 19.32 -13.58
C ASP A 398 -16.68 18.12 -12.63
N ASP A 399 -17.09 18.29 -11.38
CA ASP A 399 -17.05 17.26 -10.34
C ASP A 399 -17.83 15.98 -10.72
N GLN A 400 -18.90 16.12 -11.54
CA GLN A 400 -19.71 14.99 -12.02
C GLN A 400 -19.00 14.17 -13.08
N ALA A 401 -17.99 14.72 -13.73
CA ALA A 401 -17.16 14.04 -14.72
C ALA A 401 -16.12 13.09 -14.11
N LEU A 402 -16.05 12.95 -12.77
CA LEU A 402 -15.12 12.05 -12.08
C LEU A 402 -15.15 10.62 -12.67
N ARG A 403 -16.33 10.13 -13.09
CA ARG A 403 -16.47 8.81 -13.73
C ARG A 403 -15.64 8.69 -15.02
N TYR A 404 -15.56 9.74 -15.82
CA TYR A 404 -14.79 9.77 -17.07
C TYR A 404 -13.29 9.94 -16.79
N SER A 405 -12.93 10.70 -15.74
CA SER A 405 -11.54 10.81 -15.29
C SER A 405 -11.00 9.46 -14.82
N LEU A 406 -11.77 8.72 -14.02
CA LEU A 406 -11.44 7.35 -13.64
C LEU A 406 -11.28 6.46 -14.88
N LEU A 407 -12.25 6.48 -15.79
CA LEU A 407 -12.20 5.69 -17.04
C LEU A 407 -10.91 5.94 -17.81
N ILE A 408 -10.60 7.20 -18.12
CA ILE A 408 -9.46 7.56 -18.97
C ILE A 408 -8.14 7.20 -18.27
N VAL A 409 -7.96 7.68 -17.06
CA VAL A 409 -6.68 7.60 -16.35
C VAL A 409 -6.33 6.15 -15.99
N THR A 410 -7.28 5.40 -15.46
CA THR A 410 -7.02 4.01 -15.06
C THR A 410 -6.88 3.07 -16.26
N SER A 411 -7.66 3.30 -17.32
CA SER A 411 -7.56 2.50 -18.55
C SER A 411 -6.23 2.71 -19.27
N LEU A 412 -5.75 3.96 -19.39
CA LEU A 412 -4.43 4.25 -19.94
C LEU A 412 -3.31 3.61 -19.15
N ALA A 413 -3.41 3.63 -17.81
CA ALA A 413 -2.43 2.99 -16.94
C ALA A 413 -2.42 1.46 -17.10
N VAL A 414 -3.60 0.83 -17.15
CA VAL A 414 -3.71 -0.63 -17.36
C VAL A 414 -3.24 -1.01 -18.77
N PHE A 415 -3.59 -0.25 -19.79
CA PHE A 415 -3.13 -0.49 -21.16
C PHE A 415 -1.61 -0.39 -21.26
N SER A 416 -1.00 0.66 -20.68
CA SER A 416 0.46 0.81 -20.63
C SER A 416 1.13 -0.37 -19.91
N SER A 417 0.49 -0.89 -18.85
CA SER A 417 0.96 -2.08 -18.12
C SER A 417 0.91 -3.33 -18.99
N VAL A 418 -0.17 -3.54 -19.76
CA VAL A 418 -0.25 -4.66 -20.72
C VAL A 418 0.90 -4.61 -21.71
N VAL A 419 1.16 -3.44 -22.29
CA VAL A 419 2.25 -3.25 -23.26
C VAL A 419 3.61 -3.51 -22.62
N LEU A 420 3.92 -2.86 -21.49
CA LEU A 420 5.23 -2.97 -20.84
C LEU A 420 5.49 -4.38 -20.30
N LEU A 421 4.50 -5.02 -19.69
CA LEU A 421 4.65 -6.37 -19.17
C LEU A 421 4.77 -7.41 -20.28
N SER A 422 4.04 -7.26 -21.40
CA SER A 422 4.22 -8.14 -22.56
C SER A 422 5.61 -7.98 -23.20
N MET A 423 6.10 -6.74 -23.33
CA MET A 423 7.46 -6.46 -23.83
C MET A 423 8.57 -6.98 -22.89
N SER A 424 8.26 -7.20 -21.63
CA SER A 424 9.22 -7.65 -20.62
C SER A 424 9.50 -9.15 -20.65
N LEU A 425 8.58 -10.00 -21.15
CA LEU A 425 8.65 -11.47 -21.02
C LEU A 425 9.93 -12.06 -21.60
N LYS A 426 10.33 -11.67 -22.82
CA LYS A 426 11.57 -12.15 -23.44
C LYS A 426 12.81 -11.63 -22.72
N PRO A 427 12.97 -10.30 -22.52
CA PRO A 427 14.10 -9.76 -21.74
C PRO A 427 14.22 -10.34 -20.33
N TYR A 428 13.09 -10.68 -19.70
CA TYR A 428 13.08 -11.28 -18.37
C TYR A 428 13.72 -12.69 -18.38
N ARG A 429 13.30 -13.55 -19.30
CA ARG A 429 13.91 -14.88 -19.48
C ARG A 429 15.42 -14.78 -19.75
N ASP A 430 15.84 -13.84 -20.59
CA ASP A 430 17.25 -13.59 -20.87
C ASP A 430 18.00 -13.14 -19.60
N SER A 431 17.34 -12.39 -18.71
CA SER A 431 17.92 -11.96 -17.43
C SER A 431 18.05 -13.11 -16.44
N VAL A 432 17.09 -14.06 -16.41
CA VAL A 432 17.17 -15.28 -15.59
C VAL A 432 18.40 -16.12 -16.04
N VAL A 433 18.57 -16.32 -17.34
CA VAL A 433 19.74 -17.05 -17.89
C VAL A 433 21.05 -16.35 -17.54
N ARG A 434 21.11 -15.02 -17.67
CA ARG A 434 22.31 -14.22 -17.29
C ARG A 434 22.65 -14.36 -15.82
N LEU A 435 21.65 -14.42 -14.93
CA LEU A 435 21.88 -14.62 -13.50
C LEU A 435 22.51 -16.01 -13.23
N GLN A 436 22.04 -17.06 -13.92
CA GLN A 436 22.63 -18.39 -13.81
C GLN A 436 24.11 -18.40 -14.25
N GLN A 437 24.43 -17.72 -15.35
CA GLN A 437 25.81 -17.55 -15.83
C GLN A 437 26.67 -16.71 -14.87
N TRP A 438 26.09 -15.71 -14.23
CA TRP A 438 26.79 -14.92 -13.21
C TRP A 438 27.12 -15.76 -11.98
N ALA A 439 26.20 -16.60 -11.52
CA ALA A 439 26.41 -17.48 -10.37
C ALA A 439 27.41 -18.62 -10.65
N ALA A 440 27.63 -18.97 -11.90
CA ALA A 440 28.55 -20.02 -12.33
C ALA A 440 30.00 -19.52 -12.52
N LYS A 441 30.26 -18.20 -12.47
CA LYS A 441 31.62 -17.67 -12.53
C LYS A 441 32.34 -17.93 -11.20
N PRO A 442 33.50 -18.61 -11.18
CA PRO A 442 34.30 -18.72 -9.97
C PRO A 442 34.69 -17.33 -9.47
N ALA A 443 34.67 -17.16 -8.14
CA ALA A 443 35.00 -15.92 -7.44
C ALA A 443 36.48 -15.53 -7.63
#